data_bd377b7a3f520ac1114f30467fa4a05f
#
_entry.id   bd377b7a3f520ac1114f30467fa4a05f
#
_cell.length_a   1.000
_cell.length_b   1.000
_cell.length_c   1.000
_cell.angle_alpha   90.00
_cell.angle_beta   90.00
_cell.angle_gamma   90.00
#
_symmetry.space_group_name_H-M   'P 1'
#
loop_
_entity.id
_entity.type
_entity.pdbx_description
1 polymer ?
#
loop_
_entity_poly.entity_id
_entity_poly.type
_entity_poly.pdbx_seq_one_letter_code
_entity_poly.pdbx_strand_id
1 'polypeptide(L)'
;MINFLILFLLSSCEGPLNNSIDTNSSSEPVNFKLASTYPGSLDILGTMAKRFEAQIAIISGGNIKFRFFEPGALSPALETFDAVSYGALDSAWSTPGYWSGKVPALQIFAAVPFGPDSPEYIAWFYNGGGKELFEEIYHEHNIHSIVCGISPPEASGWFKNEIKTLDDLKGIRMRFFGLGARVMAKMGVSTQLLATGDIFPALELGTIDATEFSVPAVDLKLGFDKVARH
;
A
#
# COMPACT_ATOMS: atom_id res chain seq x y z
N MET A 1 -73.06 47.61 11.76
CA MET A 1 -71.81 46.94 11.35
C MET A 1 -71.46 45.92 12.45
N ILE A 2 -71.75 44.65 12.14
CA ILE A 2 -71.67 43.52 13.09
C ILE A 2 -70.32 42.80 12.88
N ASN A 3 -69.49 42.82 13.94
CA ASN A 3 -68.24 42.07 13.94
C ASN A 3 -68.50 40.65 14.42
N PHE A 4 -68.23 39.64 13.54
CA PHE A 4 -68.32 38.23 13.87
C PHE A 4 -66.96 37.75 14.31
N LEU A 5 -66.80 37.38 15.58
CA LEU A 5 -65.61 36.79 16.15
C LEU A 5 -65.73 35.28 16.04
N ILE A 6 -64.93 34.66 15.15
CA ILE A 6 -64.88 33.21 15.03
C ILE A 6 -63.74 32.68 15.94
N LEU A 7 -64.15 31.94 16.99
CA LEU A 7 -63.26 31.28 17.92
C LEU A 7 -62.88 29.88 17.34
N PHE A 8 -61.61 29.73 16.91
CA PHE A 8 -61.07 28.40 16.51
C PHE A 8 -60.58 27.69 17.79
N LEU A 9 -61.24 26.61 18.19
CA LEU A 9 -60.76 25.66 19.15
C LEU A 9 -59.80 24.66 18.45
N LEU A 10 -58.48 24.81 18.69
CA LEU A 10 -57.49 23.82 18.33
C LEU A 10 -57.50 22.72 19.38
N SER A 11 -58.05 21.55 19.03
CA SER A 11 -57.92 20.33 19.81
C SER A 11 -56.53 19.79 19.58
N SER A 12 -55.65 19.90 20.60
CA SER A 12 -54.33 19.27 20.62
C SER A 12 -54.51 17.80 20.96
N CYS A 13 -54.32 16.90 19.98
CA CYS A 13 -54.11 15.48 20.26
C CYS A 13 -52.62 15.28 20.60
N GLU A 14 -52.29 15.28 21.86
CA GLU A 14 -51.02 14.73 22.38
C GLU A 14 -51.14 13.20 22.39
N GLY A 15 -50.66 12.57 21.31
CA GLY A 15 -50.33 11.14 21.33
C GLY A 15 -48.91 11.00 21.93
N PRO A 16 -48.62 9.96 22.72
CA PRO A 16 -47.27 9.74 23.21
C PRO A 16 -46.35 9.40 22.03
N LEU A 17 -45.43 10.30 21.73
CA LEU A 17 -44.28 10.02 20.84
C LEU A 17 -43.37 9.03 21.55
N ASN A 18 -43.69 7.74 21.41
CA ASN A 18 -42.77 6.66 21.76
C ASN A 18 -41.71 6.60 20.64
N ASN A 19 -40.79 7.58 20.58
CA ASN A 19 -39.56 7.46 19.83
C ASN A 19 -38.60 6.56 20.64
N SER A 20 -38.90 5.27 20.70
CA SER A 20 -37.85 4.29 20.91
C SER A 20 -36.94 4.35 19.68
N ILE A 21 -35.85 5.08 19.77
CA ILE A 21 -34.72 4.93 18.88
C ILE A 21 -34.27 3.49 19.13
N ASP A 22 -34.61 2.58 18.19
CA ASP A 22 -34.07 1.23 18.17
C ASP A 22 -32.57 1.36 17.93
N THR A 23 -31.79 1.49 19.02
CA THR A 23 -30.33 1.52 19.03
C THR A 23 -29.74 0.11 18.81
N ASN A 24 -30.55 -0.86 18.42
CA ASN A 24 -30.17 -2.26 18.20
C ASN A 24 -30.25 -2.71 16.74
N SER A 25 -30.01 -1.83 15.77
CA SER A 25 -29.59 -2.34 14.46
C SER A 25 -28.09 -2.66 14.51
N SER A 26 -27.72 -3.77 15.12
CA SER A 26 -26.41 -4.37 14.90
C SER A 26 -26.35 -4.81 13.43
N SER A 27 -25.98 -3.88 12.54
CA SER A 27 -25.62 -4.26 11.18
C SER A 27 -24.51 -5.29 11.28
N GLU A 28 -24.60 -6.39 10.53
CA GLU A 28 -23.52 -7.37 10.48
C GLU A 28 -22.21 -6.68 10.08
N PRO A 29 -21.07 -7.05 10.71
CA PRO A 29 -19.80 -6.45 10.38
C PRO A 29 -19.46 -6.63 8.91
N VAL A 30 -18.99 -5.56 8.29
CA VAL A 30 -18.44 -5.63 6.93
C VAL A 30 -17.04 -6.24 7.02
N ASN A 31 -16.82 -7.32 6.26
CA ASN A 31 -15.56 -8.06 6.27
C ASN A 31 -14.84 -7.87 4.93
N PHE A 32 -13.58 -7.44 4.99
CA PHE A 32 -12.71 -7.27 3.83
C PHE A 32 -11.50 -8.23 3.89
N LYS A 33 -11.14 -8.82 2.77
CA LYS A 33 -9.90 -9.56 2.59
C LYS A 33 -8.80 -8.56 2.23
N LEU A 34 -7.69 -8.57 2.99
CA LEU A 34 -6.51 -7.73 2.76
C LEU A 34 -5.37 -8.59 2.24
N ALA A 35 -5.20 -8.65 0.93
CA ALA A 35 -4.09 -9.37 0.30
C ALA A 35 -2.80 -8.55 0.42
N SER A 36 -1.77 -9.11 1.07
CA SER A 36 -0.49 -8.42 1.21
C SER A 36 0.52 -8.86 0.15
N THR A 37 1.34 -7.93 -0.31
CA THR A 37 2.53 -8.22 -1.12
C THR A 37 3.78 -8.46 -0.25
N TYR A 38 3.64 -8.29 1.07
CA TYR A 38 4.70 -8.46 2.06
C TYR A 38 4.32 -9.51 3.10
N PRO A 39 5.25 -10.40 3.49
CA PRO A 39 5.02 -11.31 4.62
C PRO A 39 4.61 -10.56 5.88
N GLY A 40 3.61 -11.05 6.59
CA GLY A 40 3.09 -10.42 7.80
C GLY A 40 4.09 -10.35 8.97
N SER A 41 5.13 -11.16 8.91
CA SER A 41 6.25 -11.17 9.87
C SER A 41 7.34 -10.13 9.55
N LEU A 42 7.29 -9.52 8.35
CA LEU A 42 8.30 -8.57 7.92
C LEU A 42 8.10 -7.24 8.65
N ASP A 43 9.14 -6.74 9.29
CA ASP A 43 9.09 -5.47 10.01
C ASP A 43 8.67 -4.33 9.09
N ILE A 44 8.01 -3.34 9.65
CA ILE A 44 7.47 -2.17 8.96
C ILE A 44 6.43 -2.59 7.91
N LEU A 45 6.83 -3.27 6.86
CA LEU A 45 5.98 -3.54 5.68
C LEU A 45 4.81 -4.48 5.99
N GLY A 46 5.06 -5.61 6.62
CA GLY A 46 4.04 -6.58 6.98
C GLY A 46 3.37 -6.32 8.32
N THR A 47 4.18 -5.93 9.33
CA THR A 47 3.66 -5.67 10.69
C THR A 47 2.70 -4.48 10.72
N MET A 48 2.91 -3.47 9.86
CA MET A 48 1.96 -2.35 9.71
C MET A 48 0.63 -2.79 9.12
N ALA A 49 0.61 -3.72 8.17
CA ALA A 49 -0.63 -4.29 7.63
C ALA A 49 -1.46 -4.98 8.73
N LYS A 50 -0.81 -5.77 9.58
CA LYS A 50 -1.48 -6.42 10.72
C LYS A 50 -1.94 -5.42 11.78
N ARG A 51 -1.17 -4.34 11.98
CA ARG A 51 -1.58 -3.25 12.86
C ARG A 51 -2.79 -2.51 12.29
N PHE A 52 -2.84 -2.26 10.99
CA PHE A 52 -3.98 -1.67 10.30
C PHE A 52 -5.23 -2.54 10.50
N GLU A 53 -5.16 -3.85 10.25
CA GLU A 53 -6.24 -4.81 10.50
C GLU A 53 -6.79 -4.67 11.93
N ALA A 54 -5.92 -4.70 12.94
CA ALA A 54 -6.32 -4.61 14.34
C ALA A 54 -6.93 -3.23 14.70
N GLN A 55 -6.34 -2.15 14.21
CA GLN A 55 -6.80 -0.79 14.54
C GLN A 55 -8.15 -0.46 13.92
N ILE A 56 -8.40 -0.86 12.67
CA ILE A 56 -9.70 -0.65 12.03
C ILE A 56 -10.82 -1.36 12.80
N ALA A 57 -10.59 -2.58 13.25
CA ALA A 57 -11.58 -3.28 14.08
C ALA A 57 -11.89 -2.53 15.39
N ILE A 58 -10.88 -1.95 16.03
CA ILE A 58 -11.04 -1.18 17.28
C ILE A 58 -11.82 0.12 17.02
N ILE A 59 -11.36 0.96 16.10
CA ILE A 59 -11.95 2.30 15.87
C ILE A 59 -13.35 2.24 15.25
N SER A 60 -13.68 1.15 14.54
CA SER A 60 -15.03 0.92 14.00
C SER A 60 -15.98 0.23 15.01
N GLY A 61 -15.54 -0.03 16.24
CA GLY A 61 -16.33 -0.79 17.21
C GLY A 61 -16.67 -2.21 16.72
N GLY A 62 -15.82 -2.79 15.84
CA GLY A 62 -16.03 -4.11 15.25
C GLY A 62 -16.93 -4.14 14.02
N ASN A 63 -17.45 -2.99 13.56
CA ASN A 63 -18.34 -2.89 12.38
C ASN A 63 -17.58 -3.10 11.05
N ILE A 64 -16.28 -2.83 11.02
CA ILE A 64 -15.42 -3.06 9.86
C ILE A 64 -14.28 -3.97 10.31
N LYS A 65 -14.07 -5.04 9.57
CA LYS A 65 -13.01 -6.01 9.82
C LYS A 65 -12.24 -6.27 8.54
N PHE A 66 -10.92 -6.13 8.61
CA PHE A 66 -10.02 -6.64 7.59
C PHE A 66 -9.48 -7.99 8.05
N ARG A 67 -9.26 -8.90 7.12
CA ARG A 67 -8.53 -10.15 7.36
C ARG A 67 -7.29 -10.15 6.48
N PHE A 68 -6.13 -10.13 7.13
CA PHE A 68 -4.83 -10.19 6.46
C PHE A 68 -4.58 -11.56 5.84
N PHE A 69 -4.05 -11.55 4.62
CA PHE A 69 -3.62 -12.75 3.90
C PHE A 69 -2.17 -12.58 3.44
N GLU A 70 -1.36 -13.61 3.67
CA GLU A 70 0.05 -13.65 3.27
C GLU A 70 0.21 -13.56 1.74
N PRO A 71 1.38 -13.11 1.25
CA PRO A 71 1.66 -13.05 -0.20
C PRO A 71 1.37 -14.38 -0.89
N GLY A 72 0.67 -14.32 -2.01
CA GLY A 72 0.33 -15.51 -2.78
C GLY A 72 -0.89 -16.30 -2.29
N ALA A 73 -1.44 -15.98 -1.11
CA ALA A 73 -2.55 -16.77 -0.54
C ALA A 73 -3.89 -16.58 -1.28
N LEU A 74 -4.13 -15.41 -1.87
CA LEU A 74 -5.37 -15.11 -2.61
C LEU A 74 -5.10 -14.90 -4.11
N SER A 75 -3.97 -14.31 -4.46
CA SER A 75 -3.50 -14.07 -5.82
C SER A 75 -1.97 -13.95 -5.82
N PRO A 76 -1.27 -14.13 -6.94
CA PRO A 76 0.13 -13.78 -7.04
C PRO A 76 0.38 -12.34 -6.58
N ALA A 77 1.43 -12.10 -5.80
CA ALA A 77 1.66 -10.81 -5.15
C ALA A 77 1.65 -9.62 -6.12
N LEU A 78 2.27 -9.77 -7.30
CA LEU A 78 2.34 -8.72 -8.32
C LEU A 78 1.08 -8.60 -9.19
N GLU A 79 0.04 -9.40 -8.94
CA GLU A 79 -1.26 -9.34 -9.63
C GLU A 79 -2.37 -8.75 -8.75
N THR A 80 -2.07 -8.39 -7.50
CA THR A 80 -3.08 -7.88 -6.55
C THR A 80 -3.71 -6.58 -7.02
N PHE A 81 -3.00 -5.74 -7.79
CA PHE A 81 -3.54 -4.51 -8.38
C PHE A 81 -4.73 -4.82 -9.31
N ASP A 82 -4.53 -5.73 -10.26
CA ASP A 82 -5.58 -6.12 -11.20
C ASP A 82 -6.74 -6.79 -10.48
N ALA A 83 -6.43 -7.67 -9.51
CA ALA A 83 -7.44 -8.37 -8.74
C ALA A 83 -8.34 -7.41 -7.94
N VAL A 84 -7.79 -6.33 -7.36
CA VAL A 84 -8.57 -5.28 -6.71
C VAL A 84 -9.32 -4.44 -7.74
N SER A 85 -8.66 -4.03 -8.82
CA SER A 85 -9.25 -3.21 -9.90
C SER A 85 -10.51 -3.85 -10.50
N TYR A 86 -10.49 -5.17 -10.67
CA TYR A 86 -11.63 -5.94 -11.21
C TYR A 86 -12.61 -6.44 -10.14
N GLY A 87 -12.38 -6.12 -8.87
CA GLY A 87 -13.24 -6.54 -7.76
C GLY A 87 -13.13 -8.02 -7.38
N ALA A 88 -12.09 -8.73 -7.84
CA ALA A 88 -11.81 -10.11 -7.42
C ALA A 88 -11.22 -10.18 -5.99
N LEU A 89 -10.59 -9.10 -5.53
CA LEU A 89 -10.14 -8.89 -4.15
C LEU A 89 -10.74 -7.60 -3.61
N ASP A 90 -11.06 -7.60 -2.31
CA ASP A 90 -11.61 -6.41 -1.64
C ASP A 90 -10.55 -5.33 -1.46
N SER A 91 -9.32 -5.72 -1.11
CA SER A 91 -8.23 -4.78 -0.84
C SER A 91 -6.85 -5.44 -0.95
N ALA A 92 -5.83 -4.60 -1.13
CA ALA A 92 -4.42 -5.02 -1.11
C ALA A 92 -3.57 -4.09 -0.24
N TRP A 93 -2.54 -4.65 0.38
CA TRP A 93 -1.48 -3.94 1.08
C TRP A 93 -0.19 -4.04 0.27
N SER A 94 0.26 -2.92 -0.31
CA SER A 94 1.35 -2.92 -1.27
C SER A 94 2.03 -1.55 -1.39
N THR A 95 2.96 -1.43 -2.35
CA THR A 95 3.55 -0.15 -2.77
C THR A 95 3.15 0.20 -4.19
N PRO A 96 2.92 1.48 -4.51
CA PRO A 96 2.56 1.91 -5.87
C PRO A 96 3.65 1.59 -6.91
N GLY A 97 4.91 1.52 -6.50
CA GLY A 97 6.04 1.23 -7.39
C GLY A 97 5.99 -0.13 -8.08
N TYR A 98 5.32 -1.12 -7.51
CA TYR A 98 5.15 -2.44 -8.13
C TYR A 98 4.32 -2.39 -9.42
N TRP A 99 3.50 -1.37 -9.57
CA TRP A 99 2.60 -1.19 -10.72
C TRP A 99 3.19 -0.30 -11.82
N SER A 100 4.44 0.14 -11.67
CA SER A 100 5.10 1.04 -12.64
C SER A 100 5.14 0.52 -14.07
N GLY A 101 5.09 -0.79 -14.27
CA GLY A 101 4.99 -1.42 -15.59
C GLY A 101 3.61 -1.29 -16.23
N LYS A 102 2.55 -1.10 -15.44
CA LYS A 102 1.16 -0.94 -15.89
C LYS A 102 0.75 0.53 -15.91
N VAL A 103 1.06 1.23 -14.83
CA VAL A 103 0.74 2.65 -14.62
C VAL A 103 2.04 3.39 -14.31
N PRO A 104 2.76 3.89 -15.32
CA PRO A 104 4.08 4.49 -15.14
C PRO A 104 4.13 5.68 -14.16
N ALA A 105 3.03 6.42 -14.00
CA ALA A 105 2.94 7.54 -13.06
C ALA A 105 3.08 7.09 -11.59
N LEU A 106 2.66 5.87 -11.24
CA LEU A 106 2.71 5.39 -9.87
C LEU A 106 4.12 5.25 -9.30
N GLN A 107 5.16 5.17 -10.14
CA GLN A 107 6.54 5.13 -9.66
C GLN A 107 6.99 6.41 -8.95
N ILE A 108 6.34 7.56 -9.22
CA ILE A 108 6.63 8.84 -8.54
C ILE A 108 6.12 8.81 -7.09
N PHE A 109 5.12 7.99 -6.80
CA PHE A 109 4.55 7.81 -5.46
C PHE A 109 5.22 6.69 -4.65
N ALA A 110 6.31 6.16 -5.15
CA ALA A 110 7.14 5.18 -4.46
C ALA A 110 8.53 5.78 -4.15
N ALA A 111 9.60 5.08 -4.51
CA ALA A 111 10.96 5.53 -4.29
C ALA A 111 11.44 6.41 -5.47
N VAL A 112 11.76 7.67 -5.19
CA VAL A 112 12.36 8.60 -6.15
C VAL A 112 13.85 8.77 -5.80
N PRO A 113 14.78 8.27 -6.61
CA PRO A 113 16.20 8.43 -6.36
C PRO A 113 16.58 9.90 -6.19
N PHE A 114 17.28 10.23 -5.09
CA PHE A 114 17.65 11.60 -4.72
C PHE A 114 16.46 12.57 -4.59
N GLY A 115 15.27 12.02 -4.37
CA GLY A 115 14.05 12.78 -4.14
C GLY A 115 13.95 13.39 -2.75
N PRO A 116 12.78 13.95 -2.40
CA PRO A 116 12.53 14.53 -1.09
C PRO A 116 12.63 13.50 0.02
N ASP A 117 12.98 13.93 1.22
CA ASP A 117 12.90 13.06 2.40
C ASP A 117 11.43 12.81 2.83
N SER A 118 11.22 11.93 3.82
CA SER A 118 9.87 11.55 4.24
C SER A 118 9.02 12.74 4.72
N PRO A 119 9.50 13.70 5.53
CA PRO A 119 8.76 14.90 5.90
C PRO A 119 8.38 15.77 4.71
N GLU A 120 9.31 16.02 3.80
CA GLU A 120 9.05 16.82 2.60
C GLU A 120 8.05 16.13 1.67
N TYR A 121 8.18 14.79 1.52
CA TYR A 121 7.24 14.00 0.73
C TYR A 121 5.83 14.03 1.32
N ILE A 122 5.68 13.89 2.64
CA ILE A 122 4.40 14.00 3.34
C ILE A 122 3.79 15.40 3.15
N ALA A 123 4.61 16.45 3.26
CA ALA A 123 4.16 17.81 3.05
C ALA A 123 3.65 18.03 1.63
N TRP A 124 4.38 17.57 0.61
CA TRP A 124 3.93 17.59 -0.77
C TRP A 124 2.65 16.76 -0.97
N PHE A 125 2.62 15.54 -0.45
CA PHE A 125 1.50 14.64 -0.63
C PHE A 125 0.19 15.24 -0.10
N TYR A 126 0.18 15.78 1.12
CA TYR A 126 -1.04 16.29 1.74
C TYR A 126 -1.33 17.78 1.49
N ASN A 127 -0.34 18.58 1.09
CA ASN A 127 -0.52 20.03 0.94
C ASN A 127 -0.05 20.56 -0.43
N GLY A 128 0.60 19.73 -1.25
CA GLY A 128 1.15 20.12 -2.56
C GLY A 128 0.44 19.48 -3.76
N GLY A 129 -0.74 18.89 -3.56
CA GLY A 129 -1.52 18.27 -4.64
C GLY A 129 -1.17 16.80 -4.92
N GLY A 130 -0.23 16.22 -4.16
CA GLY A 130 0.19 14.82 -4.36
C GLY A 130 -0.93 13.82 -4.13
N LYS A 131 -1.77 14.05 -3.10
CA LYS A 131 -2.89 13.18 -2.76
C LYS A 131 -3.94 13.15 -3.86
N GLU A 132 -4.31 14.29 -4.38
CA GLU A 132 -5.30 14.44 -5.45
C GLU A 132 -4.84 13.71 -6.72
N LEU A 133 -3.58 13.87 -7.11
CA LEU A 133 -2.98 13.15 -8.25
C LEU A 133 -2.93 11.65 -8.02
N PHE A 134 -2.60 11.21 -6.81
CA PHE A 134 -2.55 9.81 -6.45
C PHE A 134 -3.92 9.15 -6.52
N GLU A 135 -4.94 9.80 -5.97
CA GLU A 135 -6.32 9.33 -6.01
C GLU A 135 -6.86 9.32 -7.45
N GLU A 136 -6.60 10.35 -8.25
CA GLU A 136 -7.00 10.41 -9.66
C GLU A 136 -6.48 9.20 -10.44
N ILE A 137 -5.18 8.90 -10.33
CA ILE A 137 -4.57 7.76 -11.02
C ILE A 137 -5.21 6.44 -10.60
N TYR A 138 -5.42 6.21 -9.30
CA TYR A 138 -6.00 4.96 -8.83
C TYR A 138 -7.49 4.83 -9.18
N HIS A 139 -8.24 5.94 -9.18
CA HIS A 139 -9.66 5.95 -9.55
C HIS A 139 -9.88 5.54 -11.01
N GLU A 140 -8.97 5.88 -11.93
CA GLU A 140 -9.01 5.39 -13.32
C GLU A 140 -9.00 3.85 -13.40
N HIS A 141 -8.48 3.19 -12.35
CA HIS A 141 -8.43 1.74 -12.23
C HIS A 141 -9.46 1.16 -11.26
N ASN A 142 -10.51 1.92 -10.89
CA ASN A 142 -11.53 1.50 -9.93
C ASN A 142 -10.95 1.11 -8.55
N ILE A 143 -9.88 1.75 -8.13
CA ILE A 143 -9.22 1.54 -6.84
C ILE A 143 -9.31 2.82 -6.02
N HIS A 144 -9.74 2.73 -4.76
CA HIS A 144 -9.56 3.78 -3.78
C HIS A 144 -8.28 3.51 -2.98
N SER A 145 -7.35 4.45 -3.00
CA SER A 145 -6.02 4.29 -2.39
C SER A 145 -5.84 5.14 -1.15
N ILE A 146 -5.18 4.58 -0.14
CA ILE A 146 -4.88 5.24 1.12
C ILE A 146 -3.41 5.04 1.44
N VAL A 147 -2.68 6.12 1.71
CA VAL A 147 -1.29 6.04 2.20
C VAL A 147 -1.31 5.72 3.69
N CYS A 148 -0.82 4.54 4.05
CA CYS A 148 -0.80 4.04 5.43
C CYS A 148 0.59 4.13 6.10
N GLY A 149 1.63 4.48 5.35
CA GLY A 149 2.98 4.62 5.86
C GLY A 149 3.98 5.02 4.78
N ILE A 150 5.15 5.45 5.21
CA ILE A 150 6.29 5.78 4.37
C ILE A 150 7.51 5.07 4.94
N SER A 151 8.28 4.41 4.08
CA SER A 151 9.58 3.85 4.41
C SER A 151 10.62 4.97 4.51
N PRO A 152 11.59 4.91 5.44
CA PRO A 152 12.74 5.81 5.40
C PRO A 152 13.62 5.53 4.17
N PRO A 153 14.62 6.40 3.87
CA PRO A 153 15.54 6.17 2.78
C PRO A 153 16.20 4.79 2.83
N GLU A 154 16.28 4.15 1.68
CA GLU A 154 16.75 2.78 1.52
C GLU A 154 18.19 2.74 0.99
N ALA A 155 18.89 1.61 1.21
CA ALA A 155 20.20 1.37 0.62
C ALA A 155 20.07 1.11 -0.89
N SER A 156 21.12 1.43 -1.66
CA SER A 156 21.13 1.22 -3.11
C SER A 156 21.13 -0.25 -3.55
N GLY A 157 21.47 -1.17 -2.65
CA GLY A 157 21.33 -2.59 -2.90
C GLY A 157 22.35 -3.47 -2.17
N TRP A 158 22.15 -4.76 -2.34
CA TRP A 158 22.99 -5.88 -1.90
C TRP A 158 23.57 -6.55 -3.13
N PHE A 159 24.88 -6.74 -3.16
CA PHE A 159 25.62 -7.28 -4.30
C PHE A 159 26.40 -8.53 -3.93
N LYS A 160 26.50 -9.50 -4.84
CA LYS A 160 27.37 -10.69 -4.66
C LYS A 160 28.84 -10.32 -4.71
N ASN A 161 29.20 -9.35 -5.55
CA ASN A 161 30.55 -8.85 -5.73
C ASN A 161 30.63 -7.38 -5.32
N GLU A 162 31.77 -6.96 -4.78
CA GLU A 162 32.00 -5.57 -4.43
C GLU A 162 31.96 -4.66 -5.68
N ILE A 163 31.25 -3.56 -5.59
CA ILE A 163 31.16 -2.54 -6.62
C ILE A 163 32.10 -1.38 -6.26
N LYS A 164 33.16 -1.20 -7.04
CA LYS A 164 34.16 -0.14 -6.86
C LYS A 164 34.04 0.99 -7.86
N THR A 165 33.56 0.67 -9.04
CA THR A 165 33.44 1.60 -10.16
C THR A 165 32.07 1.45 -10.84
N LEU A 166 31.68 2.44 -11.63
CA LEU A 166 30.44 2.35 -12.45
C LEU A 166 30.54 1.23 -13.50
N ASP A 167 31.75 0.87 -13.92
CA ASP A 167 31.93 -0.21 -14.90
C ASP A 167 31.60 -1.58 -14.28
N ASP A 168 31.75 -1.76 -12.98
CA ASP A 168 31.38 -2.99 -12.28
C ASP A 168 29.88 -3.27 -12.29
N LEU A 169 29.07 -2.25 -12.55
CA LEU A 169 27.61 -2.39 -12.65
C LEU A 169 27.17 -2.99 -14.01
N LYS A 170 28.03 -2.93 -15.04
CA LYS A 170 27.65 -3.37 -16.39
C LYS A 170 27.39 -4.89 -16.42
N GLY A 171 26.20 -5.25 -16.90
CA GLY A 171 25.81 -6.65 -17.06
C GLY A 171 25.34 -7.35 -15.79
N ILE A 172 25.35 -6.68 -14.63
CA ILE A 172 24.74 -7.21 -13.40
C ILE A 172 23.25 -7.42 -13.62
N ARG A 173 22.75 -8.59 -13.24
CA ARG A 173 21.32 -8.88 -13.17
C ARG A 173 20.84 -8.53 -11.77
N MET A 174 19.93 -7.57 -11.67
CA MET A 174 19.50 -7.02 -10.38
C MET A 174 17.98 -6.98 -10.26
N ARG A 175 17.46 -7.40 -9.13
CA ARG A 175 16.08 -7.07 -8.78
C ARG A 175 16.04 -5.59 -8.36
N PHE A 176 15.25 -4.85 -9.07
CA PHE A 176 14.95 -3.45 -8.75
C PHE A 176 13.58 -3.08 -9.31
N PHE A 177 12.96 -2.00 -8.82
CA PHE A 177 11.66 -1.56 -9.32
C PHE A 177 11.61 -0.02 -9.51
N GLY A 178 10.56 0.44 -10.22
CA GLY A 178 10.24 1.85 -10.35
C GLY A 178 11.35 2.68 -11.02
N LEU A 179 11.53 3.91 -10.55
CA LEU A 179 12.51 4.87 -11.10
C LEU A 179 13.94 4.39 -10.87
N GLY A 180 14.24 3.76 -9.72
CA GLY A 180 15.56 3.21 -9.43
C GLY A 180 15.99 2.17 -10.46
N ALA A 181 15.10 1.26 -10.84
CA ALA A 181 15.38 0.28 -11.91
C ALA A 181 15.75 0.96 -13.24
N ARG A 182 15.08 2.05 -13.61
CA ARG A 182 15.35 2.81 -14.83
C ARG A 182 16.71 3.52 -14.76
N VAL A 183 17.11 4.02 -13.60
CA VAL A 183 18.44 4.61 -13.38
C VAL A 183 19.52 3.54 -13.54
N MET A 184 19.38 2.42 -12.85
CA MET A 184 20.32 1.30 -12.91
C MET A 184 20.45 0.73 -14.33
N ALA A 185 19.34 0.63 -15.06
CA ALA A 185 19.36 0.19 -16.46
C ALA A 185 20.19 1.14 -17.36
N LYS A 186 20.15 2.46 -17.13
CA LYS A 186 21.01 3.42 -17.85
C LYS A 186 22.49 3.27 -17.50
N MET A 187 22.80 2.69 -16.35
CA MET A 187 24.17 2.39 -15.92
C MET A 187 24.64 1.01 -16.38
N GLY A 188 23.84 0.30 -17.19
CA GLY A 188 24.20 -1.00 -17.76
C GLY A 188 23.77 -2.22 -16.95
N VAL A 189 22.97 -2.04 -15.89
CA VAL A 189 22.39 -3.13 -15.09
C VAL A 189 21.17 -3.71 -15.81
N SER A 190 21.04 -5.03 -15.82
CA SER A 190 19.83 -5.73 -16.28
C SER A 190 18.85 -5.85 -15.12
N THR A 191 17.85 -4.97 -15.08
CA THR A 191 16.88 -4.89 -13.97
C THR A 191 15.63 -5.70 -14.24
N GLN A 192 15.09 -6.32 -13.19
CA GLN A 192 13.80 -7.02 -13.22
C GLN A 192 13.08 -6.87 -11.87
N LEU A 193 11.76 -6.87 -11.91
CA LEU A 193 10.93 -6.91 -10.70
C LEU A 193 10.68 -8.35 -10.28
N LEU A 194 10.91 -8.65 -8.99
CA LEU A 194 10.55 -9.91 -8.35
C LEU A 194 9.73 -9.59 -7.08
N ALA A 195 8.77 -10.46 -6.77
CA ALA A 195 8.06 -10.41 -5.49
C ALA A 195 9.00 -10.74 -4.32
N THR A 196 8.66 -10.27 -3.12
CA THR A 196 9.51 -10.38 -1.92
C THR A 196 10.01 -11.80 -1.68
N GLY A 197 9.15 -12.81 -1.79
CA GLY A 197 9.49 -14.22 -1.54
C GLY A 197 10.40 -14.85 -2.59
N ASP A 198 10.51 -14.25 -3.78
CA ASP A 198 11.28 -14.79 -4.89
C ASP A 198 12.73 -14.26 -4.93
N ILE A 199 13.04 -13.22 -4.14
CA ILE A 199 14.34 -12.54 -4.22
C ILE A 199 15.47 -13.40 -3.67
N PHE A 200 15.32 -13.94 -2.45
CA PHE A 200 16.36 -14.77 -1.84
C PHE A 200 16.68 -16.03 -2.68
N PRO A 201 15.67 -16.81 -3.13
CA PRO A 201 15.93 -17.94 -4.03
C PRO A 201 16.62 -17.52 -5.34
N ALA A 202 16.25 -16.38 -5.92
CA ALA A 202 16.87 -15.89 -7.15
C ALA A 202 18.35 -15.50 -6.94
N LEU A 203 18.69 -14.89 -5.80
CA LEU A 203 20.07 -14.64 -5.40
C LEU A 203 20.82 -15.96 -5.17
N GLU A 204 20.27 -16.88 -4.38
CA GLU A 204 20.91 -18.15 -4.03
C GLU A 204 21.22 -18.97 -5.27
N LEU A 205 20.25 -19.12 -6.18
CA LEU A 205 20.40 -19.86 -7.44
C LEU A 205 21.25 -19.12 -8.50
N GLY A 206 21.57 -17.85 -8.28
CA GLY A 206 22.37 -17.07 -9.22
C GLY A 206 21.61 -16.62 -10.47
N THR A 207 20.27 -16.57 -10.43
CA THR A 207 19.47 -15.97 -11.51
C THR A 207 19.57 -14.45 -11.49
N ILE A 208 19.81 -13.84 -10.31
CA ILE A 208 20.23 -12.45 -10.13
C ILE A 208 21.53 -12.37 -9.35
N ASP A 209 22.26 -11.28 -9.54
CA ASP A 209 23.57 -11.01 -8.93
C ASP A 209 23.46 -9.96 -7.81
N ALA A 210 22.36 -9.21 -7.79
CA ALA A 210 22.12 -8.14 -6.84
C ALA A 210 20.62 -7.91 -6.61
N THR A 211 20.28 -7.26 -5.51
CA THR A 211 18.93 -6.81 -5.20
C THR A 211 18.95 -5.50 -4.44
N GLU A 212 17.96 -4.69 -4.66
CA GLU A 212 17.48 -3.65 -3.75
C GLU A 212 16.12 -4.11 -3.23
N PHE A 213 15.74 -3.73 -1.99
CA PHE A 213 14.41 -4.07 -1.53
C PHE A 213 13.86 -3.03 -0.52
N SER A 214 14.57 -2.76 0.58
CA SER A 214 14.10 -1.89 1.64
C SER A 214 15.27 -1.35 2.48
N VAL A 215 15.00 -1.03 3.74
CA VAL A 215 16.05 -0.63 4.68
C VAL A 215 16.87 -1.85 5.15
N PRO A 216 18.14 -1.68 5.51
CA PRO A 216 19.01 -2.81 5.89
C PRO A 216 18.44 -3.70 6.99
N ALA A 217 17.71 -3.14 7.98
CA ALA A 217 17.10 -3.91 9.05
C ALA A 217 16.01 -4.88 8.57
N VAL A 218 15.29 -4.54 7.50
CA VAL A 218 14.30 -5.40 6.84
C VAL A 218 15.00 -6.43 5.97
N ASP A 219 15.98 -6.01 5.19
CA ASP A 219 16.70 -6.84 4.24
C ASP A 219 17.52 -7.95 4.93
N LEU A 220 18.10 -7.66 6.09
CA LEU A 220 18.78 -8.66 6.94
C LEU A 220 17.83 -9.80 7.38
N LYS A 221 16.54 -9.48 7.65
CA LYS A 221 15.54 -10.52 7.96
C LYS A 221 15.20 -11.40 6.78
N LEU A 222 15.32 -10.86 5.57
CA LEU A 222 15.18 -11.62 4.32
C LEU A 222 16.43 -12.43 3.97
N GLY A 223 17.53 -12.22 4.71
CA GLY A 223 18.76 -12.99 4.60
C GLY A 223 19.66 -12.61 3.43
N PHE A 224 19.49 -11.43 2.84
CA PHE A 224 20.26 -11.00 1.67
C PHE A 224 21.76 -10.95 1.95
N ASP A 225 22.17 -10.58 3.17
CA ASP A 225 23.53 -10.58 3.66
C ASP A 225 24.25 -11.95 3.56
N LYS A 226 23.47 -13.03 3.52
CA LYS A 226 24.04 -14.41 3.42
C LYS A 226 24.45 -14.78 2.02
N VAL A 227 23.81 -14.19 1.00
CA VAL A 227 23.95 -14.53 -0.42
C VAL A 227 24.47 -13.39 -1.29
N ALA A 228 24.41 -12.13 -0.80
CA ALA A 228 24.90 -10.93 -1.45
C ALA A 228 25.48 -9.98 -0.36
N ARG A 229 26.79 -10.07 -0.12
CA ARG A 229 27.44 -9.56 1.10
C ARG A 229 28.01 -8.14 0.99
N HIS A 230 27.90 -7.52 -0.16
CA HIS A 230 28.44 -6.19 -0.45
C HIS A 230 27.33 -5.17 -0.69
#